data_91ba5e1e3731eab4e1cda2956d19ed6b
#
_entry.id   91ba5e1e3731eab4e1cda2956d19ed6b
#
_cell.length_a   1.000
_cell.length_b   1.000
_cell.length_c   1.000
_cell.angle_alpha   90.00
_cell.angle_beta   90.00
_cell.angle_gamma   90.00
#
_symmetry.space_group_name_H-M   'P 1'
#
loop_
_entity.id
_entity.type
_entity.pdbx_description
1 polymer ?
#
loop_
_entity_poly.entity_id
_entity_poly.type
_entity_poly.pdbx_seq_one_letter_code
_entity_poly.pdbx_strand_id
1 'polypeptide(L)'
;MSTSTKINLTQILEEIFLVLTTKEKEVVVKRFSLDNKSKQTLEKIGQHFSVTRERIRQIEKIALGKLRRTVRNTKLNMINEISNEIMEENGGVRLEKRMVAEILNKIASSQDVDKYIIKLALHINSDLAKVEKNNTLHPYWKNKEIDAKEIDKLLQSGVKLLKKAKEIQDGSKLAAAIKQDLKGKVDAADVMIVSALEVDKRIKKIPEGFGLMEWRHINPRSIRDKAYIVLKKANKPLHFVEIANKITEAGFDKKVVTTQAVHNELIRYEQFVLVGRGLYALKEWGYT
;
A
#
# COMPACT_ATOMS: atom_id res chain seq x y z
N MET A 1 1.23 -35.22 -3.86
CA MET A 1 -0.04 -34.48 -3.89
C MET A 1 -0.27 -33.90 -2.50
N SER A 2 0.16 -32.68 -2.26
CA SER A 2 -0.06 -32.02 -0.97
C SER A 2 -1.49 -31.51 -0.95
N THR A 3 -2.34 -32.13 -0.17
CA THR A 3 -3.66 -31.62 0.19
C THR A 3 -3.47 -30.31 0.97
N SER A 4 -3.54 -29.18 0.29
CA SER A 4 -3.59 -27.89 0.97
C SER A 4 -4.94 -27.82 1.70
N THR A 5 -4.93 -28.16 2.98
CA THR A 5 -6.07 -28.00 3.87
C THR A 5 -6.42 -26.51 3.88
N LYS A 6 -7.53 -26.12 3.24
CA LYS A 6 -8.04 -24.75 3.25
C LYS A 6 -8.21 -24.31 4.70
N ILE A 7 -7.44 -23.32 5.10
CA ILE A 7 -7.47 -22.78 6.46
C ILE A 7 -8.74 -21.96 6.61
N ASN A 8 -9.59 -22.32 7.57
CA ASN A 8 -10.79 -21.56 7.90
C ASN A 8 -10.47 -20.56 9.02
N LEU A 9 -10.06 -19.34 8.65
CA LEU A 9 -9.73 -18.30 9.62
C LEU A 9 -10.92 -17.88 10.49
N THR A 10 -12.14 -17.96 9.98
CA THR A 10 -13.35 -17.63 10.76
C THR A 10 -13.53 -18.59 11.93
N GLN A 11 -13.34 -19.89 11.71
CA GLN A 11 -13.40 -20.88 12.79
C GLN A 11 -12.30 -20.65 13.83
N ILE A 12 -11.08 -20.38 13.38
CA ILE A 12 -9.94 -20.07 14.25
C ILE A 12 -10.20 -18.79 15.07
N LEU A 13 -10.87 -17.80 14.47
CA LEU A 13 -11.24 -16.57 15.14
C LEU A 13 -12.26 -16.82 16.27
N GLU A 14 -13.27 -17.67 16.02
CA GLU A 14 -14.25 -18.02 17.05
C GLU A 14 -13.59 -18.76 18.24
N GLU A 15 -12.64 -19.65 17.98
CA GLU A 15 -11.88 -20.33 19.04
C GLU A 15 -11.10 -19.34 19.92
N ILE A 16 -10.41 -18.36 19.34
CA ILE A 16 -9.64 -17.38 20.13
C ILE A 16 -10.56 -16.41 20.87
N PHE A 17 -11.79 -16.18 20.40
CA PHE A 17 -12.76 -15.31 21.07
C PHE A 17 -13.37 -15.90 22.34
N LEU A 18 -13.20 -17.19 22.61
CA LEU A 18 -13.68 -17.83 23.85
C LEU A 18 -13.10 -17.18 25.12
N VAL A 19 -11.95 -16.50 25.03
CA VAL A 19 -11.33 -15.80 26.18
C VAL A 19 -11.95 -14.41 26.43
N LEU A 20 -12.81 -13.94 25.55
CA LEU A 20 -13.44 -12.63 25.63
C LEU A 20 -14.84 -12.72 26.24
N THR A 21 -15.22 -11.70 27.00
CA THR A 21 -16.60 -11.48 27.33
C THR A 21 -17.42 -11.07 26.11
N THR A 22 -18.75 -11.24 26.16
CA THR A 22 -19.63 -10.83 25.03
C THR A 22 -19.41 -9.38 24.61
N LYS A 23 -19.26 -8.47 25.59
CA LYS A 23 -19.03 -7.05 25.33
C LYS A 23 -17.66 -6.80 24.68
N GLU A 24 -16.61 -7.44 25.15
CA GLU A 24 -15.26 -7.36 24.55
C GLU A 24 -15.26 -7.89 23.11
N LYS A 25 -15.90 -9.06 22.87
CA LYS A 25 -16.04 -9.66 21.53
C LYS A 25 -16.73 -8.67 20.58
N GLU A 26 -17.86 -8.11 20.99
CA GLU A 26 -18.63 -7.18 20.16
C GLU A 26 -17.83 -5.90 19.84
N VAL A 27 -17.11 -5.34 20.81
CA VAL A 27 -16.23 -4.20 20.58
C VAL A 27 -15.17 -4.53 19.54
N VAL A 28 -14.47 -5.67 19.64
CA VAL A 28 -13.45 -6.10 18.69
C VAL A 28 -14.06 -6.33 17.30
N VAL A 29 -15.19 -7.02 17.19
CA VAL A 29 -15.88 -7.26 15.92
C VAL A 29 -16.19 -5.94 15.21
N LYS A 30 -16.78 -4.96 15.89
CA LYS A 30 -17.13 -3.65 15.31
C LYS A 30 -15.89 -2.81 14.96
N ARG A 31 -14.82 -2.91 15.74
CA ARG A 31 -13.57 -2.15 15.50
C ARG A 31 -12.76 -2.68 14.33
N PHE A 32 -12.75 -3.98 14.12
CA PHE A 32 -11.96 -4.64 13.09
C PHE A 32 -12.78 -5.07 11.86
N SER A 33 -14.10 -4.77 11.82
CA SER A 33 -14.98 -5.15 10.70
C SER A 33 -15.10 -6.66 10.48
N LEU A 34 -15.03 -7.44 11.54
CA LEU A 34 -15.04 -8.90 11.45
C LEU A 34 -16.42 -9.48 11.07
N ASP A 35 -17.46 -8.66 11.14
CA ASP A 35 -18.82 -8.93 10.63
C ASP A 35 -19.03 -8.47 9.18
N ASN A 36 -17.94 -8.16 8.47
CA ASN A 36 -17.93 -7.63 7.12
C ASN A 36 -18.67 -6.29 6.94
N LYS A 37 -18.97 -5.58 8.04
CA LYS A 37 -19.54 -4.24 8.04
C LYS A 37 -18.46 -3.17 8.13
N SER A 38 -18.82 -1.92 7.89
CA SER A 38 -17.90 -0.79 7.99
C SER A 38 -17.30 -0.66 9.40
N LYS A 39 -15.99 -0.44 9.47
CA LYS A 39 -15.27 -0.17 10.72
C LYS A 39 -15.95 0.97 11.50
N GLN A 40 -16.29 0.71 12.75
CA GLN A 40 -16.89 1.71 13.62
C GLN A 40 -15.86 2.47 14.44
N THR A 41 -16.14 3.75 14.68
CA THR A 41 -15.33 4.58 15.58
C THR A 41 -15.59 4.22 17.04
N LEU A 42 -14.65 4.53 17.93
CA LEU A 42 -14.84 4.33 19.37
C LEU A 42 -16.07 5.10 19.89
N GLU A 43 -16.31 6.29 19.34
CA GLU A 43 -17.48 7.11 19.68
C GLU A 43 -18.79 6.41 19.33
N LYS A 44 -18.90 5.92 18.07
CA LYS A 44 -20.11 5.22 17.62
C LYS A 44 -20.39 3.94 18.42
N ILE A 45 -19.35 3.21 18.78
CA ILE A 45 -19.47 2.03 19.63
C ILE A 45 -19.87 2.44 21.04
N GLY A 46 -19.31 3.54 21.56
CA GLY A 46 -19.68 4.10 22.86
C GLY A 46 -21.16 4.46 22.95
N GLN A 47 -21.70 5.13 21.94
CA GLN A 47 -23.12 5.43 21.82
C GLN A 47 -23.98 4.16 21.83
N HIS A 48 -23.58 3.13 21.08
CA HIS A 48 -24.30 1.84 21.06
C HIS A 48 -24.35 1.16 22.43
N PHE A 49 -23.30 1.26 23.23
CA PHE A 49 -23.24 0.67 24.58
C PHE A 49 -23.63 1.63 25.72
N SER A 50 -24.04 2.86 25.41
CA SER A 50 -24.32 3.92 26.39
C SER A 50 -23.13 4.18 27.33
N VAL A 51 -21.92 4.19 26.81
CA VAL A 51 -20.66 4.48 27.52
C VAL A 51 -19.79 5.46 26.77
N THR A 52 -18.83 6.06 27.46
CA THR A 52 -17.89 7.01 26.86
C THR A 52 -16.94 6.35 25.87
N ARG A 53 -16.43 7.14 24.89
CA ARG A 53 -15.36 6.75 23.97
C ARG A 53 -14.16 6.16 24.70
N GLU A 54 -13.75 6.77 25.81
CA GLU A 54 -12.61 6.32 26.60
C GLU A 54 -12.87 4.94 27.23
N ARG A 55 -14.11 4.68 27.68
CA ARG A 55 -14.47 3.35 28.20
C ARG A 55 -14.36 2.28 27.11
N ILE A 56 -14.79 2.55 25.89
CA ILE A 56 -14.61 1.61 24.77
C ILE A 56 -13.13 1.40 24.46
N ARG A 57 -12.30 2.45 24.50
CA ARG A 57 -10.85 2.33 24.32
C ARG A 57 -10.21 1.41 25.36
N GLN A 58 -10.65 1.49 26.62
CA GLN A 58 -10.20 0.60 27.68
C GLN A 58 -10.62 -0.86 27.43
N ILE A 59 -11.89 -1.09 27.03
CA ILE A 59 -12.39 -2.42 26.69
C ILE A 59 -11.62 -3.01 25.52
N GLU A 60 -11.39 -2.24 24.42
CA GLU A 60 -10.58 -2.66 23.28
C GLU A 60 -9.17 -3.07 23.73
N LYS A 61 -8.51 -2.24 24.56
CA LYS A 61 -7.16 -2.53 25.08
C LYS A 61 -7.10 -3.83 25.88
N ILE A 62 -8.09 -4.05 26.76
CA ILE A 62 -8.19 -5.26 27.59
C ILE A 62 -8.40 -6.48 26.68
N ALA A 63 -9.36 -6.40 25.75
CA ALA A 63 -9.67 -7.48 24.82
C ALA A 63 -8.44 -7.87 23.98
N LEU A 64 -7.78 -6.90 23.33
CA LEU A 64 -6.55 -7.15 22.57
C LEU A 64 -5.43 -7.70 23.46
N GLY A 65 -5.33 -7.30 24.71
CA GLY A 65 -4.37 -7.84 25.68
C GLY A 65 -4.63 -9.32 26.01
N LYS A 66 -5.90 -9.73 26.14
CA LYS A 66 -6.28 -11.14 26.32
C LYS A 66 -5.94 -11.97 25.08
N LEU A 67 -6.34 -11.50 23.90
CA LEU A 67 -6.05 -12.17 22.63
C LEU A 67 -4.54 -12.34 22.41
N ARG A 68 -3.73 -11.31 22.70
CA ARG A 68 -2.27 -11.36 22.56
C ARG A 68 -1.61 -12.44 23.42
N ARG A 69 -2.13 -12.66 24.63
CA ARG A 69 -1.62 -13.71 25.52
C ARG A 69 -2.00 -15.12 25.04
N THR A 70 -3.16 -15.25 24.41
CA THR A 70 -3.70 -16.54 24.01
C THR A 70 -3.25 -16.97 22.61
N VAL A 71 -2.97 -16.03 21.71
CA VAL A 71 -2.72 -16.32 20.29
C VAL A 71 -1.62 -17.36 20.04
N ARG A 72 -0.54 -17.35 20.85
CA ARG A 72 0.60 -18.28 20.72
C ARG A 72 0.19 -19.76 20.80
N ASN A 73 -0.89 -20.05 21.53
CA ASN A 73 -1.41 -21.40 21.74
C ASN A 73 -2.56 -21.75 20.79
N THR A 74 -2.77 -20.97 19.75
CA THR A 74 -3.86 -21.16 18.79
C THR A 74 -3.31 -21.25 17.37
N LYS A 75 -4.13 -21.80 16.47
CA LYS A 75 -3.79 -21.86 15.03
C LYS A 75 -3.60 -20.47 14.40
N LEU A 76 -4.12 -19.39 15.02
CA LEU A 76 -3.92 -18.03 14.55
C LEU A 76 -2.45 -17.59 14.66
N ASN A 77 -1.62 -18.27 15.49
CA ASN A 77 -0.19 -18.01 15.59
C ASN A 77 0.55 -18.16 14.27
N MET A 78 0.07 -19.01 13.38
CA MET A 78 0.68 -19.15 12.05
C MET A 78 0.65 -17.81 11.27
N ILE A 79 -0.36 -16.94 11.48
CA ILE A 79 -0.37 -15.60 10.87
C ILE A 79 0.79 -14.74 11.45
N ASN A 80 1.09 -14.89 12.74
CA ASN A 80 2.22 -14.21 13.36
C ASN A 80 3.56 -14.69 12.76
N GLU A 81 3.72 -16.01 12.59
CA GLU A 81 4.91 -16.61 11.99
C GLU A 81 5.10 -16.13 10.55
N ILE A 82 4.06 -16.22 9.72
CA ILE A 82 4.07 -15.69 8.34
C ILE A 82 4.39 -14.18 8.33
N SER A 83 3.81 -13.43 9.28
CA SER A 83 4.05 -11.99 9.39
C SER A 83 5.51 -11.67 9.71
N ASN A 84 6.10 -12.42 10.62
CA ASN A 84 7.49 -12.23 11.03
C ASN A 84 8.45 -12.59 9.88
N GLU A 85 8.19 -13.69 9.13
CA GLU A 85 8.95 -14.01 7.91
C GLU A 85 8.89 -12.86 6.89
N ILE A 86 7.69 -12.34 6.60
CA ILE A 86 7.53 -11.21 5.67
C ILE A 86 8.30 -9.98 6.16
N MET A 87 8.29 -9.72 7.47
CA MET A 87 9.03 -8.60 8.04
C MET A 87 10.55 -8.79 7.91
N GLU A 88 11.08 -9.98 8.15
CA GLU A 88 12.49 -10.32 7.95
C GLU A 88 12.90 -10.14 6.49
N GLU A 89 12.13 -10.69 5.54
CA GLU A 89 12.34 -10.53 4.10
C GLU A 89 12.34 -9.06 3.64
N ASN A 90 11.69 -8.16 4.38
CA ASN A 90 11.54 -6.74 4.05
C ASN A 90 12.29 -5.80 5.01
N GLY A 91 13.22 -6.32 5.80
CA GLY A 91 14.03 -5.53 6.70
C GLY A 91 13.27 -4.85 7.84
N GLY A 92 12.16 -5.45 8.27
CA GLY A 92 11.38 -5.01 9.43
C GLY A 92 10.42 -3.86 9.19
N VAL A 93 10.14 -3.49 7.95
CA VAL A 93 9.15 -2.45 7.58
C VAL A 93 8.31 -2.94 6.41
N ARG A 94 6.97 -2.88 6.53
CA ARG A 94 6.08 -3.27 5.42
C ARG A 94 4.81 -2.45 5.34
N LEU A 95 4.45 -1.99 4.15
CA LEU A 95 3.18 -1.33 3.86
C LEU A 95 1.99 -2.24 4.22
N GLU A 96 1.00 -1.76 5.00
CA GLU A 96 -0.13 -2.59 5.47
C GLU A 96 -0.84 -3.32 4.33
N LYS A 97 -1.08 -2.64 3.21
CA LYS A 97 -1.76 -3.24 2.06
C LYS A 97 -0.98 -4.44 1.49
N ARG A 98 0.36 -4.32 1.40
CA ARG A 98 1.21 -5.41 0.91
C ARG A 98 1.29 -6.55 1.91
N MET A 99 1.50 -6.23 3.20
CA MET A 99 1.52 -7.22 4.27
C MET A 99 0.28 -8.12 4.25
N VAL A 100 -0.90 -7.51 4.20
CA VAL A 100 -2.17 -8.26 4.15
C VAL A 100 -2.27 -9.10 2.88
N ALA A 101 -1.89 -8.55 1.72
CA ALA A 101 -1.95 -9.28 0.45
C ALA A 101 -0.99 -10.48 0.42
N GLU A 102 0.22 -10.33 0.94
CA GLU A 102 1.23 -11.39 1.01
C GLU A 102 0.81 -12.51 1.96
N ILE A 103 0.24 -12.16 3.11
CA ILE A 103 -0.31 -13.16 4.04
C ILE A 103 -1.47 -13.92 3.38
N LEU A 104 -2.43 -13.21 2.74
CA LEU A 104 -3.55 -13.85 2.03
C LEU A 104 -3.04 -14.83 0.96
N ASN A 105 -2.02 -14.47 0.21
CA ASN A 105 -1.41 -15.33 -0.80
C ASN A 105 -0.75 -16.57 -0.18
N LYS A 106 0.03 -16.40 0.91
CA LYS A 106 0.71 -17.53 1.59
C LYS A 106 -0.29 -18.53 2.20
N ILE A 107 -1.45 -18.07 2.67
CA ILE A 107 -2.49 -18.96 3.22
C ILE A 107 -3.51 -19.44 2.20
N ALA A 108 -3.36 -19.06 0.93
CA ALA A 108 -4.28 -19.37 -0.18
C ALA A 108 -5.76 -19.05 0.13
N SER A 109 -6.01 -17.95 0.84
CA SER A 109 -7.35 -17.52 1.23
C SER A 109 -8.04 -16.74 0.13
N SER A 110 -9.35 -16.98 -0.02
CA SER A 110 -10.21 -16.28 -0.97
C SER A 110 -11.42 -15.59 -0.31
N GLN A 111 -11.53 -15.60 1.03
CA GLN A 111 -12.67 -15.01 1.72
C GLN A 111 -12.46 -13.52 2.01
N ASP A 112 -13.47 -12.70 1.75
CA ASP A 112 -13.40 -11.25 1.96
C ASP A 112 -13.15 -10.84 3.41
N VAL A 113 -13.62 -11.65 4.37
CA VAL A 113 -13.46 -11.39 5.80
C VAL A 113 -12.02 -11.62 6.27
N ASP A 114 -11.26 -12.48 5.61
CA ASP A 114 -9.93 -12.91 6.04
C ASP A 114 -8.94 -11.75 6.14
N LYS A 115 -9.04 -10.75 5.27
CA LYS A 115 -8.26 -9.51 5.36
C LYS A 115 -8.44 -8.78 6.70
N TYR A 116 -9.61 -8.86 7.31
CA TYR A 116 -9.90 -8.22 8.60
C TYR A 116 -9.38 -9.06 9.76
N ILE A 117 -9.48 -10.38 9.64
CA ILE A 117 -8.90 -11.32 10.63
C ILE A 117 -7.39 -11.18 10.66
N ILE A 118 -6.74 -11.09 9.49
CA ILE A 118 -5.29 -10.83 9.38
C ILE A 118 -4.94 -9.49 10.04
N LYS A 119 -5.70 -8.42 9.80
CA LYS A 119 -5.46 -7.13 10.47
C LYS A 119 -5.57 -7.23 11.99
N LEU A 120 -6.52 -8.00 12.51
CA LEU A 120 -6.60 -8.26 13.95
C LEU A 120 -5.37 -9.05 14.44
N ALA A 121 -4.99 -10.12 13.71
CA ALA A 121 -3.81 -10.92 14.04
C ALA A 121 -2.53 -10.05 14.11
N LEU A 122 -2.32 -9.16 13.14
CA LEU A 122 -1.21 -8.21 13.16
C LEU A 122 -1.25 -7.27 14.38
N HIS A 123 -2.43 -6.84 14.84
CA HIS A 123 -2.54 -5.99 16.04
C HIS A 123 -2.24 -6.73 17.35
N ILE A 124 -2.48 -8.03 17.39
CA ILE A 124 -2.17 -8.87 18.56
C ILE A 124 -0.77 -9.49 18.50
N ASN A 125 -0.08 -9.38 17.36
CA ASN A 125 1.33 -9.75 17.27
C ASN A 125 2.17 -8.88 18.21
N SER A 126 2.97 -9.51 19.08
CA SER A 126 3.77 -8.81 20.08
C SER A 126 5.01 -8.12 19.49
N ASP A 127 5.48 -8.57 18.35
CA ASP A 127 6.77 -8.17 17.77
C ASP A 127 6.62 -7.00 16.80
N LEU A 128 5.36 -6.70 16.41
CA LEU A 128 5.04 -5.67 15.45
C LEU A 128 4.42 -4.42 16.10
N ALA A 129 4.67 -3.29 15.50
CA ALA A 129 4.02 -2.02 15.82
C ALA A 129 3.43 -1.40 14.56
N LYS A 130 2.15 -1.00 14.66
CA LYS A 130 1.48 -0.29 13.57
C LYS A 130 1.77 1.19 13.64
N VAL A 131 2.07 1.78 12.49
CA VAL A 131 2.07 3.23 12.30
C VAL A 131 0.85 3.60 11.45
N GLU A 132 -0.01 4.44 12.02
CA GLU A 132 -1.24 4.86 11.36
C GLU A 132 -0.94 5.85 10.23
N LYS A 133 -1.86 5.88 9.25
CA LYS A 133 -1.77 6.86 8.15
C LYS A 133 -1.77 8.30 8.69
N ASN A 134 -0.97 9.14 8.06
CA ASN A 134 -0.99 10.59 8.24
C ASN A 134 -1.00 11.30 6.87
N ASN A 135 -0.68 12.59 6.84
CA ASN A 135 -0.68 13.37 5.59
C ASN A 135 0.35 12.86 4.58
N THR A 136 1.50 12.40 5.03
CA THR A 136 2.63 11.97 4.19
C THR A 136 2.80 10.46 4.09
N LEU A 137 2.29 9.69 5.05
CA LEU A 137 2.52 8.26 5.15
C LEU A 137 1.24 7.46 4.94
N HIS A 138 1.37 6.32 4.26
CA HIS A 138 0.40 5.24 4.27
C HIS A 138 0.49 4.46 5.60
N PRO A 139 -0.56 3.73 6.02
CA PRO A 139 -0.46 2.86 7.19
C PRO A 139 0.52 1.73 6.91
N TYR A 140 1.40 1.44 7.86
CA TYR A 140 2.40 0.40 7.73
C TYR A 140 2.71 -0.29 9.06
N TRP A 141 3.36 -1.44 8.97
CA TRP A 141 3.86 -2.21 10.08
C TRP A 141 5.38 -2.11 10.14
N LYS A 142 5.90 -2.05 11.35
CA LYS A 142 7.33 -2.11 11.62
C LYS A 142 7.62 -3.05 12.78
N ASN A 143 8.82 -3.61 12.83
CA ASN A 143 9.31 -4.26 14.04
C ASN A 143 9.36 -3.23 15.17
N LYS A 144 9.02 -3.64 16.38
CA LYS A 144 8.97 -2.73 17.53
C LYS A 144 10.28 -2.03 17.80
N GLU A 145 11.39 -2.73 17.58
CA GLU A 145 12.75 -2.25 17.84
C GLU A 145 13.15 -1.09 16.91
N ILE A 146 12.58 -1.01 15.72
CA ILE A 146 12.89 0.05 14.76
C ILE A 146 12.27 1.37 15.22
N ASP A 147 13.04 2.44 15.32
CA ASP A 147 12.51 3.77 15.61
C ASP A 147 11.82 4.36 14.37
N ALA A 148 10.58 4.83 14.54
CA ALA A 148 9.85 5.51 13.48
C ALA A 148 10.55 6.79 12.98
N LYS A 149 11.36 7.44 13.83
CA LYS A 149 12.18 8.59 13.43
C LYS A 149 13.30 8.23 12.45
N GLU A 150 13.84 7.03 12.55
CA GLU A 150 14.85 6.54 11.60
C GLU A 150 14.21 6.32 10.24
N ILE A 151 13.02 5.70 10.19
CA ILE A 151 12.24 5.54 8.96
C ILE A 151 11.97 6.91 8.34
N ASP A 152 11.54 7.90 9.13
CA ASP A 152 11.27 9.24 8.62
C ASP A 152 12.51 9.91 8.00
N LYS A 153 13.70 9.75 8.62
CA LYS A 153 14.97 10.24 8.04
C LYS A 153 15.26 9.58 6.69
N LEU A 154 15.05 8.25 6.56
CA LEU A 154 15.23 7.53 5.30
C LEU A 154 14.30 8.09 4.22
N LEU A 155 13.03 8.32 4.55
CA LEU A 155 12.02 8.85 3.62
C LEU A 155 12.33 10.27 3.18
N GLN A 156 12.74 11.15 4.09
CA GLN A 156 13.13 12.53 3.77
C GLN A 156 14.33 12.56 2.83
N SER A 157 15.36 11.75 3.11
CA SER A 157 16.51 11.61 2.23
C SER A 157 16.11 11.08 0.85
N GLY A 158 15.27 10.04 0.78
CA GLY A 158 14.76 9.48 -0.47
C GLY A 158 14.04 10.50 -1.35
N VAL A 159 13.12 11.27 -0.75
CA VAL A 159 12.40 12.35 -1.46
C VAL A 159 13.35 13.44 -1.94
N LYS A 160 14.33 13.85 -1.11
CA LYS A 160 15.35 14.85 -1.46
C LYS A 160 16.20 14.39 -2.67
N LEU A 161 16.65 13.15 -2.66
CA LEU A 161 17.47 12.58 -3.71
C LEU A 161 16.70 12.42 -5.02
N LEU A 162 15.46 11.94 -4.96
CA LEU A 162 14.58 11.87 -6.14
C LEU A 162 14.34 13.26 -6.74
N LYS A 163 14.06 14.28 -5.91
CA LYS A 163 13.93 15.69 -6.38
C LYS A 163 15.18 16.19 -7.09
N LYS A 164 16.36 15.83 -6.59
CA LYS A 164 17.64 16.20 -7.17
C LYS A 164 17.89 15.49 -8.51
N ALA A 165 17.62 14.18 -8.57
CA ALA A 165 17.80 13.37 -9.77
C ALA A 165 16.84 13.73 -10.90
N LYS A 166 15.60 14.15 -10.60
CA LYS A 166 14.51 14.47 -11.55
C LYS A 166 14.13 13.34 -12.50
N GLU A 167 14.52 12.12 -12.18
CA GLU A 167 14.27 10.92 -12.97
C GLU A 167 13.98 9.72 -12.06
N ILE A 168 13.40 8.66 -12.64
CA ILE A 168 13.16 7.40 -11.95
C ILE A 168 14.50 6.80 -11.53
N GLN A 169 14.59 6.37 -10.27
CA GLN A 169 15.77 5.74 -9.71
C GLN A 169 15.49 4.28 -9.39
N ASP A 170 16.40 3.41 -9.80
CA ASP A 170 16.38 2.01 -9.37
C ASP A 170 16.46 1.91 -7.84
N GLY A 171 15.75 0.92 -7.27
CA GLY A 171 15.63 0.79 -5.82
C GLY A 171 16.96 0.57 -5.10
N SER A 172 17.86 -0.24 -5.66
CA SER A 172 19.16 -0.53 -5.06
C SER A 172 20.09 0.68 -5.12
N LYS A 173 20.09 1.39 -6.28
CA LYS A 173 20.86 2.63 -6.44
C LYS A 173 20.38 3.72 -5.49
N LEU A 174 19.06 3.87 -5.36
CA LEU A 174 18.47 4.85 -4.46
C LEU A 174 18.78 4.52 -2.99
N ALA A 175 18.72 3.24 -2.59
CA ALA A 175 19.08 2.80 -1.24
C ALA A 175 20.54 3.12 -0.92
N ALA A 176 21.46 2.82 -1.82
CA ALA A 176 22.89 3.14 -1.67
C ALA A 176 23.10 4.68 -1.55
N ALA A 177 22.43 5.48 -2.38
CA ALA A 177 22.52 6.93 -2.30
C ALA A 177 21.96 7.49 -0.98
N ILE A 178 20.86 6.93 -0.45
CA ILE A 178 20.29 7.30 0.85
C ILE A 178 21.28 7.02 1.98
N LYS A 179 21.94 5.85 1.98
CA LYS A 179 22.99 5.52 2.97
C LYS A 179 24.14 6.52 2.95
N GLN A 180 24.57 6.93 1.75
CA GLN A 180 25.62 7.95 1.60
C GLN A 180 25.14 9.33 2.10
N ASP A 181 23.92 9.77 1.77
CA ASP A 181 23.38 11.06 2.23
C ASP A 181 23.28 11.12 3.76
N LEU A 182 22.91 10.00 4.39
CA LEU A 182 22.77 9.91 5.85
C LEU A 182 24.07 9.65 6.59
N LYS A 183 25.17 9.35 5.90
CA LYS A 183 26.53 9.17 6.47
C LYS A 183 26.55 8.27 7.72
N GLY A 184 25.87 7.13 7.68
CA GLY A 184 25.84 6.18 8.80
C GLY A 184 25.02 6.60 10.02
N LYS A 185 24.22 7.68 9.93
CA LYS A 185 23.29 8.10 11.00
C LYS A 185 22.12 7.17 11.22
N VAL A 186 21.87 6.27 10.26
CA VAL A 186 20.85 5.23 10.31
C VAL A 186 21.48 3.95 9.80
N ASP A 187 21.48 2.91 10.63
CA ASP A 187 21.90 1.58 10.21
C ASP A 187 20.69 0.84 9.64
N ALA A 188 20.58 0.79 8.31
CA ALA A 188 19.48 0.16 7.62
C ALA A 188 19.96 -0.68 6.43
N ALA A 189 19.48 -1.91 6.34
CA ALA A 189 19.70 -2.75 5.17
C ALA A 189 19.01 -2.16 3.92
N ASP A 190 19.54 -2.42 2.72
CA ASP A 190 18.95 -1.93 1.46
C ASP A 190 17.49 -2.35 1.32
N VAL A 191 17.16 -3.59 1.70
CA VAL A 191 15.81 -4.13 1.68
C VAL A 191 14.85 -3.32 2.56
N MET A 192 15.32 -2.93 3.77
CA MET A 192 14.53 -2.07 4.66
C MET A 192 14.25 -0.71 4.01
N ILE A 193 15.27 -0.09 3.41
CA ILE A 193 15.13 1.22 2.74
C ILE A 193 14.13 1.12 1.60
N VAL A 194 14.26 0.12 0.73
CA VAL A 194 13.36 -0.11 -0.40
C VAL A 194 11.92 -0.34 0.06
N SER A 195 11.71 -1.13 1.12
CA SER A 195 10.39 -1.37 1.68
C SER A 195 9.81 -0.12 2.36
N ALA A 196 10.64 0.65 3.06
CA ALA A 196 10.25 1.92 3.68
C ALA A 196 9.82 2.96 2.63
N LEU A 197 10.51 3.09 1.49
CA LEU A 197 10.12 4.04 0.44
C LEU A 197 8.68 3.86 -0.05
N GLU A 198 8.15 2.63 -0.05
CA GLU A 198 6.76 2.35 -0.43
C GLU A 198 5.73 2.91 0.56
N VAL A 199 6.13 3.32 1.76
CA VAL A 199 5.24 3.85 2.81
C VAL A 199 4.94 5.34 2.61
N ASP A 200 5.82 6.05 1.90
CA ASP A 200 5.67 7.49 1.65
C ASP A 200 4.70 7.75 0.48
N LYS A 201 3.66 8.53 0.72
CA LYS A 201 2.66 8.89 -0.29
C LYS A 201 3.21 9.75 -1.43
N ARG A 202 4.34 10.41 -1.22
CA ARG A 202 5.02 11.23 -2.23
C ARG A 202 5.81 10.39 -3.23
N ILE A 203 6.11 9.12 -2.86
CA ILE A 203 6.90 8.20 -3.66
C ILE A 203 5.99 7.12 -4.24
N LYS A 204 6.22 6.74 -5.48
CA LYS A 204 5.55 5.64 -6.15
C LYS A 204 6.58 4.65 -6.68
N LYS A 205 6.40 3.39 -6.33
CA LYS A 205 7.13 2.28 -6.94
C LYS A 205 6.46 1.89 -8.25
N ILE A 206 7.26 1.81 -9.31
CA ILE A 206 6.89 1.33 -10.64
C ILE A 206 7.86 0.23 -11.06
N PRO A 207 7.62 -0.52 -12.13
CA PRO A 207 8.53 -1.60 -12.56
C PRO A 207 9.97 -1.14 -12.76
N GLU A 208 10.17 0.08 -13.24
CA GLU A 208 11.48 0.67 -13.55
C GLU A 208 12.21 1.23 -12.31
N GLY A 209 11.53 1.35 -11.16
CA GLY A 209 12.12 1.89 -9.92
C GLY A 209 11.18 2.76 -9.10
N PHE A 210 11.71 3.83 -8.53
CA PHE A 210 10.97 4.78 -7.69
C PHE A 210 10.95 6.17 -8.32
N GLY A 211 9.80 6.82 -8.25
CA GLY A 211 9.62 8.18 -8.72
C GLY A 211 8.67 8.97 -7.80
N LEU A 212 8.63 10.29 -7.98
CA LEU A 212 7.77 11.15 -7.17
C LEU A 212 6.35 11.26 -7.77
N MET A 213 5.34 11.21 -6.91
CA MET A 213 3.93 11.37 -7.28
C MET A 213 3.61 12.77 -7.87
N GLU A 214 4.47 13.75 -7.69
CA GLU A 214 4.36 15.06 -8.32
C GLU A 214 4.79 15.06 -9.79
N TRP A 215 5.53 14.05 -10.24
CA TRP A 215 5.96 13.94 -11.63
C TRP A 215 4.81 13.44 -12.52
N ARG A 216 4.56 14.14 -13.61
CA ARG A 216 3.44 13.83 -14.53
C ARG A 216 3.55 12.43 -15.14
N HIS A 217 4.76 11.97 -15.42
CA HIS A 217 5.00 10.63 -15.98
C HIS A 217 4.84 9.50 -14.96
N ILE A 218 4.86 9.81 -13.65
CA ILE A 218 4.61 8.86 -12.56
C ILE A 218 3.13 8.83 -12.18
N ASN A 219 2.48 10.00 -12.17
CA ASN A 219 1.09 10.16 -11.78
C ASN A 219 0.36 11.10 -12.76
N PRO A 220 0.07 10.61 -13.97
CA PRO A 220 -0.62 11.40 -14.98
C PRO A 220 -2.05 11.73 -14.52
N ARG A 221 -2.34 13.01 -14.33
CA ARG A 221 -3.66 13.49 -13.89
C ARG A 221 -4.58 13.86 -15.04
N SER A 222 -4.01 14.30 -16.16
CA SER A 222 -4.75 14.72 -17.35
C SER A 222 -4.71 13.68 -18.46
N ILE A 223 -5.68 13.70 -19.35
CA ILE A 223 -5.70 12.89 -20.58
C ILE A 223 -4.45 13.18 -21.41
N ARG A 224 -4.03 14.45 -21.47
CA ARG A 224 -2.79 14.89 -22.11
C ARG A 224 -1.55 14.14 -21.59
N ASP A 225 -1.38 14.07 -20.25
CA ASP A 225 -0.22 13.40 -19.67
C ASP A 225 -0.24 11.89 -19.95
N LYS A 226 -1.43 11.27 -19.92
CA LYS A 226 -1.64 9.86 -20.25
C LYS A 226 -1.31 9.56 -21.72
N ALA A 227 -1.81 10.41 -22.64
CA ALA A 227 -1.52 10.28 -24.07
C ALA A 227 -0.02 10.41 -24.37
N TYR A 228 0.66 11.37 -23.72
CA TYR A 228 2.10 11.53 -23.83
C TYR A 228 2.86 10.26 -23.40
N ILE A 229 2.50 9.68 -22.24
CA ILE A 229 3.14 8.44 -21.75
C ILE A 229 2.90 7.27 -22.69
N VAL A 230 1.68 7.12 -23.21
CA VAL A 230 1.33 6.05 -24.15
C VAL A 230 2.15 6.16 -25.43
N LEU A 231 2.25 7.36 -26.02
CA LEU A 231 3.05 7.60 -27.21
C LEU A 231 4.54 7.33 -26.93
N LYS A 232 5.06 7.85 -25.82
CA LYS A 232 6.46 7.65 -25.44
C LYS A 232 6.83 6.17 -25.25
N LYS A 233 5.95 5.38 -24.64
CA LYS A 233 6.13 3.93 -24.50
C LYS A 233 6.05 3.19 -25.84
N ALA A 234 5.15 3.61 -26.71
CA ALA A 234 5.01 3.00 -28.04
C ALA A 234 6.18 3.34 -28.99
N ASN A 235 6.86 4.46 -28.76
CA ASN A 235 7.97 5.00 -29.55
C ASN A 235 7.67 5.07 -31.05
N LYS A 236 6.41 5.31 -31.43
CA LYS A 236 5.92 5.46 -32.80
C LYS A 236 4.62 6.24 -32.84
N PRO A 237 4.26 6.88 -33.96
CA PRO A 237 2.95 7.50 -34.13
C PRO A 237 1.82 6.47 -33.93
N LEU A 238 0.75 6.89 -33.26
CA LEU A 238 -0.44 6.09 -33.03
C LEU A 238 -1.69 6.83 -33.46
N HIS A 239 -2.72 6.09 -33.89
CA HIS A 239 -4.04 6.63 -34.14
C HIS A 239 -4.71 7.02 -32.81
N PHE A 240 -5.47 8.14 -32.78
CA PHE A 240 -6.08 8.63 -31.52
C PHE A 240 -7.00 7.62 -30.84
N VAL A 241 -7.64 6.73 -31.61
CA VAL A 241 -8.44 5.61 -31.06
C VAL A 241 -7.55 4.60 -30.33
N GLU A 242 -6.40 4.28 -30.92
CA GLU A 242 -5.43 3.36 -30.30
C GLU A 242 -4.84 3.97 -29.03
N ILE A 243 -4.57 5.27 -29.04
CA ILE A 243 -4.11 6.00 -27.82
C ILE A 243 -5.17 5.90 -26.74
N ALA A 244 -6.45 6.11 -27.03
CA ALA A 244 -7.55 6.00 -26.06
C ALA A 244 -7.64 4.59 -25.45
N ASN A 245 -7.57 3.55 -26.29
CA ASN A 245 -7.59 2.17 -25.85
C ASN A 245 -6.41 1.85 -24.92
N LYS A 246 -5.20 2.24 -25.32
CA LYS A 246 -3.97 2.04 -24.51
C LYS A 246 -4.00 2.82 -23.19
N ILE A 247 -4.60 4.01 -23.14
CA ILE A 247 -4.81 4.75 -21.88
C ILE A 247 -5.72 3.95 -20.94
N THR A 248 -6.79 3.36 -21.47
CA THR A 248 -7.73 2.57 -20.68
C THR A 248 -7.10 1.26 -20.19
N GLU A 249 -6.38 0.55 -21.06
CA GLU A 249 -5.65 -0.68 -20.74
C GLU A 249 -4.53 -0.46 -19.70
N ALA A 250 -3.86 0.68 -19.77
CA ALA A 250 -2.80 1.03 -18.82
C ALA A 250 -3.31 1.28 -17.39
N GLY A 251 -4.63 1.46 -17.19
CA GLY A 251 -5.25 1.54 -15.88
C GLY A 251 -4.74 2.70 -15.00
N PHE A 252 -4.39 3.84 -15.61
CA PHE A 252 -3.90 5.00 -14.86
C PHE A 252 -4.86 5.45 -13.76
N ASP A 253 -6.16 5.35 -14.03
CA ASP A 253 -7.25 5.54 -13.08
C ASP A 253 -8.45 4.63 -13.42
N LYS A 254 -9.50 4.70 -12.60
CA LYS A 254 -10.72 3.90 -12.80
C LYS A 254 -11.65 4.46 -13.87
N LYS A 255 -11.33 5.60 -14.48
CA LYS A 255 -12.19 6.27 -15.47
C LYS A 255 -11.86 5.78 -16.88
N VAL A 256 -12.85 5.32 -17.59
CA VAL A 256 -12.75 5.05 -19.03
C VAL A 256 -12.64 6.38 -19.77
N VAL A 257 -11.63 6.49 -20.62
CA VAL A 257 -11.38 7.69 -21.40
C VAL A 257 -12.02 7.52 -22.78
N THR A 258 -12.86 8.49 -23.20
CA THR A 258 -13.47 8.45 -24.51
C THR A 258 -12.48 8.86 -25.60
N THR A 259 -12.62 8.26 -26.80
CA THR A 259 -11.78 8.59 -27.96
C THR A 259 -11.88 10.07 -28.34
N GLN A 260 -13.08 10.65 -28.23
CA GLN A 260 -13.30 12.07 -28.50
C GLN A 260 -12.53 12.98 -27.54
N ALA A 261 -12.50 12.64 -26.24
CA ALA A 261 -11.76 13.40 -25.24
C ALA A 261 -10.26 13.37 -25.51
N VAL A 262 -9.72 12.19 -25.90
CA VAL A 262 -8.30 12.04 -26.29
C VAL A 262 -8.02 12.89 -27.52
N HIS A 263 -8.84 12.79 -28.57
CA HIS A 263 -8.64 13.55 -29.81
C HIS A 263 -8.63 15.06 -29.56
N ASN A 264 -9.56 15.58 -28.77
CA ASN A 264 -9.60 17.01 -28.41
C ASN A 264 -8.33 17.47 -27.67
N GLU A 265 -7.79 16.64 -26.76
CA GLU A 265 -6.56 16.96 -26.05
C GLU A 265 -5.32 16.91 -26.98
N LEU A 266 -5.29 15.97 -27.92
CA LEU A 266 -4.19 15.86 -28.89
C LEU A 266 -4.12 17.07 -29.84
N ILE A 267 -5.28 17.58 -30.27
CA ILE A 267 -5.36 18.79 -31.10
C ILE A 267 -4.98 20.05 -30.31
N ARG A 268 -5.41 20.12 -29.04
CA ARG A 268 -5.27 21.32 -28.21
C ARG A 268 -3.83 21.65 -27.81
N TYR A 269 -2.98 20.65 -27.72
CA TYR A 269 -1.63 20.82 -27.13
C TYR A 269 -0.53 20.60 -28.17
N GLU A 270 0.34 21.60 -28.31
CA GLU A 270 1.44 21.65 -29.27
C GLU A 270 2.50 20.55 -29.12
N GLN A 271 2.51 19.84 -27.99
CA GLN A 271 3.43 18.70 -27.80
C GLN A 271 3.08 17.48 -28.66
N PHE A 272 1.89 17.46 -29.27
CA PHE A 272 1.44 16.45 -30.19
C PHE A 272 1.33 17.01 -31.60
N VAL A 273 1.80 16.24 -32.59
CA VAL A 273 1.80 16.61 -33.99
C VAL A 273 0.98 15.59 -34.79
N LEU A 274 0.08 16.07 -35.63
CA LEU A 274 -0.68 15.23 -36.55
C LEU A 274 0.20 14.86 -37.74
N VAL A 275 0.61 13.61 -37.84
CA VAL A 275 1.54 13.10 -38.88
C VAL A 275 0.86 12.32 -40.00
N GLY A 276 -0.48 12.11 -39.88
CA GLY A 276 -1.30 11.39 -40.85
C GLY A 276 -2.75 11.44 -40.45
N ARG A 277 -3.65 10.80 -41.21
CA ARG A 277 -5.09 10.80 -40.97
C ARG A 277 -5.42 10.20 -39.60
N GLY A 278 -5.59 11.06 -38.58
CA GLY A 278 -5.84 10.66 -37.19
C GLY A 278 -4.63 10.08 -36.44
N LEU A 279 -3.42 10.12 -37.04
CA LEU A 279 -2.19 9.65 -36.46
C LEU A 279 -1.46 10.80 -35.76
N TYR A 280 -1.10 10.60 -34.52
CA TYR A 280 -0.38 11.58 -33.70
C TYR A 280 0.98 11.07 -33.26
N ALA A 281 1.95 11.97 -33.25
CA ALA A 281 3.31 11.76 -32.76
C ALA A 281 3.65 12.79 -31.69
N LEU A 282 4.74 12.58 -30.97
CA LEU A 282 5.30 13.59 -30.08
C LEU A 282 6.16 14.58 -30.91
N LYS A 283 5.98 15.89 -30.65
CA LYS A 283 6.77 16.94 -31.32
C LYS A 283 8.28 16.76 -31.11
N GLU A 284 8.68 16.25 -29.96
CA GLU A 284 10.07 15.96 -29.63
C GLU A 284 10.74 14.90 -30.53
N TRP A 285 9.96 14.15 -31.32
CA TRP A 285 10.49 13.19 -32.29
C TRP A 285 10.86 13.81 -33.61
N GLY A 286 10.73 15.15 -33.78
CA GLY A 286 11.14 15.89 -34.96
C GLY A 286 10.15 15.86 -36.10
N TYR A 287 8.91 15.43 -35.89
CA TYR A 287 7.83 15.58 -36.86
C TYR A 287 7.36 17.05 -36.93
N THR A 288 7.15 17.56 -38.12
CA THR A 288 6.65 18.92 -38.38
C THR A 288 5.24 18.90 -38.96
#